data_9bab8269af541cda222ffe1350ead536
#
_entry.id   9bab8269af541cda222ffe1350ead536
#
_cell.length_a   1.000
_cell.length_b   1.000
_cell.length_c   1.000
_cell.angle_alpha   90.00
_cell.angle_beta   90.00
_cell.angle_gamma   90.00
#
_symmetry.space_group_name_H-M   'P 1'
#
loop_
_entity.id
_entity.type
_entity.pdbx_description
1 polymer ?
#
loop_
_entity_poly.entity_id
_entity_poly.type
_entity_poly.pdbx_seq_one_letter_code
_entity_poly.pdbx_strand_id
1 'polypeptide(L)'
;RESDWSSDVCSSDLQPTDLINKQFPMTVAELLHFQARLLKLKDVEAEQRALAQVGMGEFRNHLIGALSGGQFQRVLVARALLGNPDLIILDEPSTGMDLRSQEALYPLISELHEKKGVTMITVEHNLRYAAHYASTFFHMVRGRGHFCTPEEYLAEYVADNGGGSHV
;
A
#
# COMPACT_ATOMS: atom_id res chain seq x y z
N ARG A 1 -26.55 -16.55 -7.02
CA ARG A 1 -25.95 -15.97 -5.79
C ARG A 1 -25.26 -14.69 -6.22
N GLU A 2 -25.95 -13.57 -6.02
CA GLU A 2 -25.31 -12.27 -6.09
C GLU A 2 -24.29 -12.22 -4.94
N SER A 3 -23.01 -12.23 -5.28
CA SER A 3 -21.94 -11.98 -4.33
C SER A 3 -21.97 -10.50 -4.00
N ASP A 4 -22.26 -10.18 -2.76
CA ASP A 4 -22.19 -8.82 -2.22
C ASP A 4 -20.70 -8.43 -2.11
N TRP A 5 -20.18 -7.75 -3.13
CA TRP A 5 -18.78 -7.29 -3.23
C TRP A 5 -18.48 -6.08 -2.34
N SER A 6 -19.49 -5.60 -1.59
CA SER A 6 -19.39 -4.31 -0.88
C SER A 6 -18.61 -4.37 0.43
N SER A 7 -18.29 -5.57 0.97
CA SER A 7 -17.69 -5.71 2.30
C SER A 7 -16.20 -6.00 2.33
N ASP A 8 -15.60 -6.46 1.20
CA ASP A 8 -14.27 -7.07 1.24
C ASP A 8 -13.17 -6.24 0.53
N VAL A 9 -13.53 -5.11 -0.08
CA VAL A 9 -12.57 -4.22 -0.76
C VAL A 9 -12.28 -3.00 0.09
N CYS A 10 -11.07 -2.91 0.63
CA CYS A 10 -10.57 -1.69 1.26
C CYS A 10 -9.76 -0.91 0.21
N SER A 11 -10.38 0.12 -0.37
CA SER A 11 -9.69 1.07 -1.24
C SER A 11 -9.04 2.16 -0.39
N SER A 12 -7.72 2.30 -0.45
CA SER A 12 -7.01 3.45 0.12
C SER A 12 -6.76 4.49 -0.96
N ASP A 13 -7.82 5.10 -1.48
CA ASP A 13 -7.78 6.22 -2.45
C ASP A 13 -7.23 7.53 -1.86
N LEU A 14 -6.33 7.46 -0.92
CA LEU A 14 -5.78 8.63 -0.27
C LEU A 14 -4.36 8.86 -0.76
N GLN A 15 -4.18 9.83 -1.65
CA GLN A 15 -2.86 10.42 -1.86
C GLN A 15 -2.35 10.95 -0.52
N PRO A 16 -1.24 10.43 0.01
CA PRO A 16 -0.85 10.64 1.41
C PRO A 16 -0.52 12.08 1.77
N THR A 17 -0.22 12.94 0.79
CA THR A 17 0.39 14.24 1.04
C THR A 17 -0.58 15.41 1.22
N ASP A 18 -1.79 15.34 0.67
CA ASP A 18 -2.69 16.49 0.65
C ASP A 18 -3.91 16.36 1.56
N LEU A 19 -4.29 15.16 1.98
CA LEU A 19 -5.54 14.92 2.73
C LEU A 19 -5.39 14.93 4.24
N ILE A 20 -4.19 14.75 4.76
CA ILE A 20 -3.95 14.90 6.20
C ILE A 20 -3.18 16.20 6.40
N ASN A 21 -3.95 17.24 6.71
CA ASN A 21 -3.37 18.46 7.24
C ASN A 21 -2.47 18.08 8.44
N LYS A 22 -1.14 18.21 8.27
CA LYS A 22 -0.15 17.88 9.32
C LYS A 22 -0.41 18.64 10.64
N GLN A 23 -1.25 19.66 10.59
CA GLN A 23 -1.70 20.40 11.76
C GLN A 23 -2.88 19.74 12.48
N PHE A 24 -3.49 18.68 11.93
CA PHE A 24 -4.57 17.98 12.61
C PHE A 24 -4.01 17.11 13.75
N PRO A 25 -4.37 17.37 15.00
CA PRO A 25 -3.77 16.71 16.15
C PRO A 25 -4.38 15.32 16.38
N MET A 26 -4.21 14.41 15.43
CA MET A 26 -4.66 13.01 15.50
C MET A 26 -3.47 12.10 15.74
N THR A 27 -3.58 11.18 16.66
CA THR A 27 -2.60 10.13 16.90
C THR A 27 -2.82 8.93 15.97
N VAL A 28 -1.80 8.08 15.83
CA VAL A 28 -1.90 6.80 15.11
C VAL A 28 -3.01 5.93 15.71
N ALA A 29 -3.11 5.86 17.04
CA ALA A 29 -4.15 5.11 17.73
C ALA A 29 -5.56 5.61 17.36
N GLU A 30 -5.78 6.91 17.35
CA GLU A 30 -7.08 7.49 17.00
C GLU A 30 -7.47 7.22 15.56
N LEU A 31 -6.50 7.28 14.62
CA LEU A 31 -6.74 6.94 13.22
C LEU A 31 -7.21 5.48 13.04
N LEU A 32 -6.51 4.52 13.69
CA LEU A 32 -6.89 3.12 13.62
C LEU A 32 -8.20 2.85 14.36
N HIS A 33 -8.40 3.48 15.51
CA HIS A 33 -9.64 3.36 16.29
C HIS A 33 -10.86 3.83 15.49
N PHE A 34 -10.74 4.96 14.79
CA PHE A 34 -11.79 5.46 13.92
C PHE A 34 -12.13 4.42 12.83
N GLN A 35 -11.13 3.84 12.17
CA GLN A 35 -11.34 2.81 11.17
C GLN A 35 -11.98 1.53 11.77
N ALA A 36 -11.49 1.07 12.91
CA ALA A 36 -12.04 -0.09 13.61
C ALA A 36 -13.54 0.10 13.95
N ARG A 37 -13.92 1.31 14.36
CA ARG A 37 -15.32 1.66 14.62
C ARG A 37 -16.16 1.66 13.34
N LEU A 38 -15.67 2.19 12.23
CA LEU A 38 -16.36 2.15 10.94
C LEU A 38 -16.63 0.72 10.49
N LEU A 39 -15.65 -0.17 10.68
CA LEU A 39 -15.75 -1.60 10.39
C LEU A 39 -16.54 -2.38 11.44
N LYS A 40 -16.99 -1.73 12.52
CA LYS A 40 -17.72 -2.34 13.66
C LYS A 40 -16.94 -3.53 14.28
N LEU A 41 -15.62 -3.43 14.32
CA LEU A 41 -14.77 -4.47 14.90
C LEU A 41 -15.01 -4.56 16.40
N LYS A 42 -15.21 -5.78 16.89
CA LYS A 42 -15.38 -6.07 18.33
C LYS A 42 -14.06 -6.46 18.99
N ASP A 43 -13.04 -6.73 18.19
CA ASP A 43 -11.74 -7.16 18.64
C ASP A 43 -10.90 -5.98 19.11
N VAL A 44 -10.71 -5.88 20.40
CA VAL A 44 -9.99 -4.78 21.07
C VAL A 44 -8.50 -4.75 20.72
N GLU A 45 -7.93 -5.91 20.35
CA GLU A 45 -6.50 -6.03 20.02
C GLU A 45 -6.20 -5.86 18.52
N ALA A 46 -7.24 -5.73 17.67
CA ALA A 46 -7.06 -5.64 16.22
C ALA A 46 -6.12 -4.51 15.82
N GLU A 47 -6.26 -3.33 16.44
CA GLU A 47 -5.42 -2.16 16.17
C GLU A 47 -3.96 -2.42 16.52
N GLN A 48 -3.70 -3.04 17.67
CA GLN A 48 -2.35 -3.34 18.13
C GLN A 48 -1.67 -4.39 17.23
N ARG A 49 -2.42 -5.43 16.84
CA ARG A 49 -1.92 -6.44 15.90
C ARG A 49 -1.62 -5.84 14.53
N ALA A 50 -2.49 -4.97 14.01
CA ALA A 50 -2.27 -4.31 12.74
C ALA A 50 -0.99 -3.45 12.75
N LEU A 51 -0.76 -2.68 13.83
CA LEU A 51 0.48 -1.89 13.99
C LEU A 51 1.72 -2.76 14.13
N ALA A 52 1.64 -3.86 14.87
CA ALA A 52 2.75 -4.79 15.04
C ALA A 52 3.18 -5.41 13.70
N GLN A 53 2.22 -5.74 12.82
CA GLN A 53 2.47 -6.33 11.51
C GLN A 53 3.28 -5.42 10.57
N VAL A 54 3.15 -4.12 10.73
CA VAL A 54 3.89 -3.13 9.91
C VAL A 54 5.08 -2.51 10.67
N GLY A 55 5.41 -3.02 11.86
CA GLY A 55 6.51 -2.52 12.68
C GLY A 55 6.28 -1.11 13.25
N MET A 56 5.01 -0.73 13.50
CA MET A 56 4.63 0.61 13.96
C MET A 56 4.05 0.62 15.38
N GLY A 57 4.23 -0.44 16.16
CA GLY A 57 3.67 -0.57 17.50
C GLY A 57 4.09 0.55 18.47
N GLU A 58 5.36 0.94 18.46
CA GLU A 58 5.90 2.01 19.29
C GLU A 58 5.37 3.42 18.92
N PHE A 59 4.91 3.60 17.69
CA PHE A 59 4.40 4.87 17.18
C PHE A 59 2.91 5.08 17.49
N ARG A 60 2.26 4.17 18.21
CA ARG A 60 0.81 4.19 18.48
C ARG A 60 0.32 5.52 19.00
N ASN A 61 1.08 6.16 19.89
CA ASN A 61 0.70 7.43 20.53
C ASN A 61 1.31 8.67 19.86
N HIS A 62 2.03 8.50 18.74
CA HIS A 62 2.59 9.63 18.01
C HIS A 62 1.52 10.31 17.16
N LEU A 63 1.65 11.62 17.00
CA LEU A 63 0.82 12.36 16.05
C LEU A 63 1.15 11.92 14.61
N ILE A 64 0.14 11.74 13.79
CA ILE A 64 0.33 11.37 12.38
C ILE A 64 1.14 12.41 11.60
N GLY A 65 1.00 13.69 11.97
CA GLY A 65 1.79 14.78 11.38
C GLY A 65 3.27 14.79 11.75
N ALA A 66 3.68 14.05 12.79
CA ALA A 66 5.07 13.91 13.22
C ALA A 66 5.78 12.72 12.57
N LEU A 67 5.07 11.86 11.84
CA LEU A 67 5.63 10.69 11.17
C LEU A 67 6.40 11.08 9.91
N SER A 68 7.46 10.34 9.59
CA SER A 68 8.04 10.37 8.24
C SER A 68 7.06 9.84 7.20
N GLY A 69 7.28 10.13 5.92
CA GLY A 69 6.44 9.61 4.83
C GLY A 69 6.31 8.07 4.87
N GLY A 70 7.44 7.37 5.05
CA GLY A 70 7.45 5.92 5.14
C GLY A 70 6.76 5.35 6.38
N GLN A 71 6.90 6.01 7.53
CA GLN A 71 6.17 5.65 8.74
C GLN A 71 4.66 5.85 8.55
N PHE A 72 4.28 6.97 7.98
CA PHE A 72 2.88 7.26 7.71
C PHE A 72 2.27 6.24 6.74
N GLN A 73 2.98 5.90 5.65
CA GLN A 73 2.52 4.89 4.71
C GLN A 73 2.33 3.51 5.36
N ARG A 74 3.24 3.08 6.24
CA ARG A 74 3.06 1.85 7.02
C ARG A 74 1.82 1.90 7.93
N VAL A 75 1.53 3.05 8.53
CA VAL A 75 0.30 3.24 9.31
C VAL A 75 -0.94 3.13 8.42
N LEU A 76 -0.91 3.63 7.18
CA LEU A 76 -2.01 3.44 6.22
C LEU A 76 -2.20 1.96 5.84
N VAL A 77 -1.10 1.22 5.65
CA VAL A 77 -1.16 -0.23 5.44
C VAL A 77 -1.76 -0.93 6.67
N ALA A 78 -1.35 -0.57 7.90
CA ALA A 78 -1.95 -1.11 9.12
C ALA A 78 -3.46 -0.84 9.19
N ARG A 79 -3.88 0.38 8.81
CA ARG A 79 -5.30 0.74 8.73
C ARG A 79 -6.06 -0.14 7.72
N ALA A 80 -5.47 -0.39 6.56
CA ALA A 80 -6.06 -1.25 5.53
C ALA A 80 -6.17 -2.71 5.99
N LEU A 81 -5.26 -3.19 6.83
CA LEU A 81 -5.28 -4.55 7.39
C LEU A 81 -6.36 -4.77 8.48
N LEU A 82 -6.95 -3.69 9.01
CA LEU A 82 -8.06 -3.83 9.95
C LEU A 82 -9.25 -4.51 9.26
N GLY A 83 -9.84 -5.49 9.92
CA GLY A 83 -10.95 -6.25 9.36
C GLY A 83 -10.53 -7.48 8.55
N ASN A 84 -9.21 -7.76 8.45
CA ASN A 84 -8.65 -8.90 7.70
C ASN A 84 -9.18 -8.96 6.26
N PRO A 85 -8.89 -7.96 5.42
CA PRO A 85 -9.37 -7.92 4.05
C PRO A 85 -8.71 -9.02 3.19
N ASP A 86 -9.43 -9.53 2.21
CA ASP A 86 -8.90 -10.44 1.19
C ASP A 86 -8.13 -9.69 0.10
N LEU A 87 -8.44 -8.41 -0.10
CA LEU A 87 -7.84 -7.55 -1.12
C LEU A 87 -7.49 -6.17 -0.54
N ILE A 88 -6.26 -5.72 -0.82
CA ILE A 88 -5.81 -4.35 -0.54
C ILE A 88 -5.36 -3.70 -1.85
N ILE A 89 -5.83 -2.48 -2.09
CA ILE A 89 -5.43 -1.66 -3.23
C ILE A 89 -4.59 -0.50 -2.71
N LEU A 90 -3.39 -0.34 -3.25
CA LEU A 90 -2.45 0.73 -2.93
C LEU A 90 -2.19 1.56 -4.18
N ASP A 91 -2.49 2.85 -4.10
CA ASP A 91 -2.23 3.79 -5.17
C ASP A 91 -0.96 4.58 -4.86
N GLU A 92 0.07 4.39 -5.67
CA GLU A 92 1.39 5.01 -5.55
C GLU A 92 1.95 5.02 -4.11
N PRO A 93 2.02 3.87 -3.41
CA PRO A 93 2.37 3.83 -1.99
C PRO A 93 3.78 4.33 -1.69
N SER A 94 4.64 4.44 -2.70
CA SER A 94 6.02 4.91 -2.56
C SER A 94 6.21 6.40 -2.83
N THR A 95 5.18 7.10 -3.30
CA THR A 95 5.27 8.52 -3.67
C THR A 95 5.62 9.40 -2.47
N GLY A 96 6.62 10.28 -2.65
CA GLY A 96 7.09 11.19 -1.61
C GLY A 96 7.92 10.56 -0.49
N MET A 97 8.31 9.29 -0.64
CA MET A 97 9.18 8.59 0.32
C MET A 97 10.66 8.68 -0.09
N ASP A 98 11.54 8.71 0.90
CA ASP A 98 12.97 8.49 0.69
C ASP A 98 13.26 7.03 0.27
N LEU A 99 14.42 6.81 -0.36
CA LEU A 99 14.80 5.51 -0.92
C LEU A 99 14.78 4.38 0.12
N ARG A 100 15.27 4.64 1.33
CA ARG A 100 15.30 3.61 2.41
C ARG A 100 13.90 3.21 2.85
N SER A 101 13.01 4.18 2.91
CA SER A 101 11.61 3.94 3.26
C SER A 101 10.89 3.12 2.19
N GLN A 102 11.18 3.40 0.90
CA GLN A 102 10.67 2.59 -0.22
C GLN A 102 11.20 1.15 -0.15
N GLU A 103 12.51 0.96 0.03
CA GLU A 103 13.16 -0.35 0.16
C GLU A 103 12.60 -1.19 1.32
N ALA A 104 12.06 -0.54 2.33
CA ALA A 104 11.47 -1.22 3.49
C ALA A 104 9.96 -1.47 3.35
N LEU A 105 9.27 -0.77 2.45
CA LEU A 105 7.82 -0.91 2.24
C LEU A 105 7.48 -2.16 1.41
N TYR A 106 8.17 -2.37 0.29
CA TYR A 106 7.85 -3.46 -0.64
C TYR A 106 8.06 -4.87 -0.07
N PRO A 107 9.16 -5.15 0.67
CA PRO A 107 9.27 -6.42 1.40
C PRO A 107 8.14 -6.64 2.40
N LEU A 108 7.68 -5.57 3.07
CA LEU A 108 6.54 -5.65 3.98
C LEU A 108 5.25 -6.04 3.24
N ILE A 109 4.98 -5.43 2.08
CA ILE A 109 3.82 -5.75 1.24
C ILE A 109 3.88 -7.21 0.77
N SER A 110 5.04 -7.69 0.29
CA SER A 110 5.26 -9.08 -0.11
C SER A 110 5.04 -10.05 1.05
N GLU A 111 5.58 -9.74 2.22
CA GLU A 111 5.40 -10.57 3.43
C GLU A 111 3.92 -10.68 3.85
N LEU A 112 3.16 -9.60 3.75
CA LEU A 112 1.73 -9.61 4.04
C LEU A 112 0.96 -10.49 3.04
N HIS A 113 1.31 -10.44 1.76
CA HIS A 113 0.76 -11.33 0.75
C HIS A 113 1.07 -12.80 1.05
N GLU A 114 2.35 -13.12 1.22
CA GLU A 114 2.82 -14.51 1.40
C GLU A 114 2.31 -15.15 2.69
N LYS A 115 2.37 -14.42 3.81
CA LYS A 115 2.01 -14.97 5.12
C LYS A 115 0.52 -14.94 5.43
N LYS A 116 -0.22 -14.03 4.82
CA LYS A 116 -1.65 -13.84 5.13
C LYS A 116 -2.59 -14.18 3.99
N GLY A 117 -2.05 -14.41 2.79
CA GLY A 117 -2.86 -14.66 1.61
C GLY A 117 -3.66 -13.44 1.12
N VAL A 118 -3.31 -12.23 1.60
CA VAL A 118 -3.98 -11.00 1.14
C VAL A 118 -3.58 -10.72 -0.29
N THR A 119 -4.54 -10.55 -1.18
CA THR A 119 -4.26 -10.09 -2.54
C THR A 119 -3.91 -8.61 -2.50
N MET A 120 -2.80 -8.24 -3.14
CA MET A 120 -2.34 -6.85 -3.20
C MET A 120 -2.38 -6.36 -4.64
N ILE A 121 -3.04 -5.23 -4.88
CA ILE A 121 -2.97 -4.51 -6.16
C ILE A 121 -2.29 -3.18 -5.89
N THR A 122 -1.18 -2.91 -6.58
CA THR A 122 -0.45 -1.65 -6.47
C THR A 122 -0.42 -0.94 -7.82
N VAL A 123 -0.74 0.35 -7.83
CA VAL A 123 -0.45 1.24 -8.95
C VAL A 123 0.91 1.87 -8.69
N GLU A 124 1.86 1.70 -9.60
CA GLU A 124 3.25 2.12 -9.40
C GLU A 124 3.88 2.69 -10.66
N HIS A 125 4.73 3.69 -10.45
CA HIS A 125 5.60 4.24 -11.48
C HIS A 125 7.05 3.78 -11.31
N ASN A 126 7.40 3.23 -10.14
CA ASN A 126 8.74 2.73 -9.85
C ASN A 126 8.90 1.28 -10.30
N LEU A 127 9.29 1.11 -11.56
CA LEU A 127 9.44 -0.20 -12.21
C LEU A 127 10.43 -1.14 -11.53
N ARG A 128 11.46 -0.60 -10.89
CA ARG A 128 12.47 -1.42 -10.20
C ARG A 128 11.85 -2.26 -9.10
N TYR A 129 11.04 -1.62 -8.25
CA TYR A 129 10.39 -2.32 -7.15
C TYR A 129 9.24 -3.18 -7.64
N ALA A 130 8.42 -2.63 -8.55
CA ALA A 130 7.33 -3.39 -9.13
C ALA A 130 7.81 -4.73 -9.72
N ALA A 131 8.86 -4.71 -10.55
CA ALA A 131 9.40 -5.92 -11.19
C ALA A 131 9.99 -6.95 -10.22
N HIS A 132 10.45 -6.51 -9.04
CA HIS A 132 11.05 -7.42 -8.06
C HIS A 132 10.03 -8.09 -7.14
N TYR A 133 8.91 -7.42 -6.85
CA TYR A 133 7.95 -7.88 -5.84
C TYR A 133 6.60 -8.30 -6.40
N ALA A 134 6.23 -7.87 -7.61
CA ALA A 134 4.98 -8.25 -8.22
C ALA A 134 5.05 -9.65 -8.84
N SER A 135 3.97 -10.42 -8.70
CA SER A 135 3.81 -11.71 -9.38
C SER A 135 3.27 -11.55 -10.80
N THR A 136 2.54 -10.47 -11.08
CA THR A 136 1.90 -10.22 -12.37
C THR A 136 1.76 -8.73 -12.57
N PHE A 137 1.92 -8.25 -13.80
CA PHE A 137 1.63 -6.89 -14.21
C PHE A 137 0.35 -6.80 -15.01
N PHE A 138 -0.35 -5.69 -14.83
CA PHE A 138 -1.34 -5.21 -15.78
C PHE A 138 -0.78 -3.94 -16.44
N HIS A 139 -0.12 -4.12 -17.59
CA HIS A 139 0.48 -3.03 -18.33
C HIS A 139 -0.57 -2.25 -19.12
N MET A 140 -0.67 -0.95 -18.87
CA MET A 140 -1.63 -0.06 -19.53
C MET A 140 -0.92 0.96 -20.43
N VAL A 141 -1.26 0.96 -21.71
CA VAL A 141 -0.75 1.93 -22.69
C VAL A 141 -1.88 2.47 -23.54
N ARG A 142 -2.05 3.78 -23.58
CA ARG A 142 -3.03 4.49 -24.42
C ARG A 142 -4.46 3.92 -24.34
N GLY A 143 -4.91 3.61 -23.13
CA GLY A 143 -6.26 3.09 -22.88
C GLY A 143 -6.48 1.62 -23.23
N ARG A 144 -5.42 0.88 -23.52
CA ARG A 144 -5.41 -0.58 -23.69
C ARG A 144 -4.52 -1.19 -22.63
N GLY A 145 -4.89 -2.37 -22.13
CA GLY A 145 -4.08 -3.07 -21.13
C GLY A 145 -4.01 -4.55 -21.42
N HIS A 146 -2.93 -5.18 -20.99
CA HIS A 146 -2.74 -6.62 -21.02
C HIS A 146 -2.00 -7.09 -19.76
N PHE A 147 -2.22 -8.35 -19.41
CA PHE A 147 -1.46 -9.00 -18.34
C PHE A 147 -0.16 -9.55 -18.92
N CYS A 148 0.92 -9.39 -18.16
CA CYS A 148 2.24 -9.95 -18.47
C CYS A 148 3.00 -10.29 -17.18
N THR A 149 4.04 -11.09 -17.31
CA THR A 149 4.97 -11.34 -16.21
C THR A 149 5.93 -10.15 -16.01
N PRO A 150 6.59 -10.04 -14.85
CA PRO A 150 7.63 -9.03 -14.65
C PRO A 150 8.74 -9.08 -15.69
N GLU A 151 9.14 -10.28 -16.12
CA GLU A 151 10.18 -10.50 -17.12
C GLU A 151 9.75 -10.00 -18.51
N GLU A 152 8.52 -10.35 -18.92
CA GLU A 152 7.94 -9.88 -20.20
C GLU A 152 7.83 -8.37 -20.22
N TYR A 153 7.35 -7.77 -19.10
CA TYR A 153 7.25 -6.33 -18.98
C TYR A 153 8.60 -5.62 -19.11
N LEU A 154 9.63 -6.12 -18.41
CA LEU A 154 10.98 -5.55 -18.50
C LEU A 154 11.56 -5.69 -19.91
N ALA A 155 11.30 -6.79 -20.62
CA ALA A 155 11.73 -6.97 -21.99
C ALA A 155 11.07 -5.96 -22.94
N GLU A 156 9.75 -5.74 -22.82
CA GLU A 156 9.03 -4.72 -23.58
C GLU A 156 9.54 -3.30 -23.29
N TYR A 157 9.73 -2.99 -22.00
CA TYR A 157 10.20 -1.67 -21.57
C TYR A 157 11.61 -1.36 -22.07
N VAL A 158 12.51 -2.33 -22.07
CA VAL A 158 13.88 -2.19 -22.62
C VAL A 158 13.84 -2.03 -24.14
N ALA A 159 12.96 -2.76 -24.85
CA ALA A 159 12.79 -2.64 -26.28
C ALA A 159 12.27 -1.26 -26.68
N ASP A 160 11.29 -0.71 -25.95
CA ASP A 160 10.69 0.60 -26.24
C ASP A 160 11.63 1.78 -25.90
N ASN A 161 12.45 1.66 -24.85
CA ASN A 161 13.37 2.74 -24.42
C ASN A 161 14.81 2.56 -24.94
N GLY A 162 15.16 1.41 -25.48
CA GLY A 162 16.51 1.14 -26.05
C GLY A 162 16.76 1.81 -27.41
N GLY A 163 15.75 2.46 -28.01
CA GLY A 163 15.86 3.19 -29.27
C GLY A 163 16.14 4.69 -29.15
N GLY A 164 16.21 5.24 -27.95
CA GLY A 164 16.41 6.65 -27.66
C GLY A 164 17.66 6.94 -26.86
N SER A 165 18.83 6.94 -27.53
CA SER A 165 20.01 7.63 -27.01
C SER A 165 19.71 9.13 -26.93
N HIS A 166 19.41 9.62 -25.75
CA HIS A 166 19.55 11.05 -25.47
C HIS A 166 20.76 11.24 -24.56
N VAL A 167 21.77 11.81 -25.19
CA VAL A 167 22.93 12.54 -24.71
C VAL A 167 22.53 13.58 -23.66
#